data_b5c282f0c3c638f369b4f1d8ed0bd348
#
_entry.id   b5c282f0c3c638f369b4f1d8ed0bd348
#
_cell.length_a   1.000
_cell.length_b   1.000
_cell.length_c   1.000
_cell.angle_alpha   90.00
_cell.angle_beta   90.00
_cell.angle_gamma   90.00
#
_symmetry.space_group_name_H-M   'P 1'
#
loop_
_entity.id
_entity.type
_entity.pdbx_description
1 polymer ?
#
loop_
_entity_poly.entity_id
_entity_poly.type
_entity_poly.pdbx_seq_one_letter_code
_entity_poly.pdbx_strand_id
1 'polypeptide(L)'
;MALVMCVVMLVGTTFAWFTDTASTGVNKIVSGNLKVDIIGEYSDSHIETLNFTKAGTVVGTDAAAAILWEPGCRYLTEGFRIANNGNLALKWKAEINKGGARDGKVAGSTIAKDGKSLLDVIDFYVVTSKEENAEAVKIEDFTGNLTAGAKSGVYYIKGVMQTTAGNDYQDLTLEGITITVYATQDTVENDSFDDQYDKNATYLTYPAGVTDEIFDSKIDADYSIPGGSTGKAPAVTAYVDGNGEVQYTADIKTALDNGASTIYLKKNTKGRLMALTDFLAQPNRSSDVTKDITIYANGADFEYGELAINTSEAGKNANFTIKVYDAKNLRVWGNTPNAGVTQNIILENCTYEGTGIGTNAAGGIFFAYGETGTINLTMNNCKVSGSDQGVYFGCDGSLTVKDSSFTECATGIKVSYKGTGTRTDRIENCVFTKCGCTAEMAGGTAWLKDDSAAYKYKNGGAGTISLTTKGNTITGTIGDKGDIQIAAGVTVVDE
;
A
#
# COMPACT_ATOMS: atom_id res chain seq x y z
N MET A 1 -29.58 -0.35 37.24
CA MET A 1 -28.81 -1.38 36.52
C MET A 1 -29.15 -1.43 35.03
N ALA A 2 -30.38 -1.29 34.59
CA ALA A 2 -30.73 -1.29 33.14
C ALA A 2 -30.05 -0.17 32.32
N LEU A 3 -29.89 1.02 32.89
CA LEU A 3 -29.26 2.16 32.20
C LEU A 3 -27.76 1.98 31.93
N VAL A 4 -27.08 1.32 32.84
CA VAL A 4 -25.64 1.03 32.71
C VAL A 4 -25.40 -0.06 31.65
N MET A 5 -26.32 -1.01 31.53
CA MET A 5 -26.26 -2.06 30.51
C MET A 5 -26.47 -1.53 29.08
N CYS A 6 -27.35 -0.52 28.90
CA CYS A 6 -27.54 0.14 27.61
C CYS A 6 -26.31 0.93 27.16
N VAL A 7 -25.59 1.57 28.09
CA VAL A 7 -24.37 2.33 27.76
C VAL A 7 -23.23 1.40 27.40
N VAL A 8 -23.11 0.21 28.02
CA VAL A 8 -22.06 -0.77 27.71
C VAL A 8 -22.32 -1.48 26.38
N MET A 9 -23.57 -1.69 25.99
CA MET A 9 -23.90 -2.24 24.67
C MET A 9 -23.71 -1.24 23.51
N LEU A 10 -23.73 0.07 23.80
CA LEU A 10 -23.52 1.11 22.79
C LEU A 10 -22.04 1.32 22.42
N VAL A 11 -21.12 0.88 23.29
CA VAL A 11 -19.66 1.06 23.10
C VAL A 11 -19.01 -0.13 22.35
N GLY A 12 -19.77 -1.20 22.09
CA GLY A 12 -19.20 -2.50 21.69
C GLY A 12 -19.12 -2.83 20.21
N THR A 13 -19.82 -2.18 19.28
CA THR A 13 -19.94 -2.75 17.93
C THR A 13 -19.99 -1.82 16.73
N THR A 14 -19.97 -0.49 16.88
CA THR A 14 -19.87 0.38 15.69
C THR A 14 -19.23 1.71 16.02
N PHE A 15 -18.08 2.01 15.46
CA PHE A 15 -17.62 3.39 15.32
C PHE A 15 -18.43 4.05 14.20
N ALA A 16 -19.68 4.37 14.49
CA ALA A 16 -20.44 5.32 13.70
C ALA A 16 -20.26 6.67 14.37
N TRP A 17 -19.50 7.55 13.75
CA TRP A 17 -19.37 8.93 14.21
C TRP A 17 -20.61 9.71 13.75
N PHE A 18 -21.40 10.17 14.71
CA PHE A 18 -22.51 11.08 14.47
C PHE A 18 -22.19 12.39 15.17
N THR A 19 -22.23 13.46 14.44
CA THR A 19 -22.21 14.80 15.02
C THR A 19 -23.56 15.46 14.78
N ASP A 20 -24.22 15.81 15.83
CA ASP A 20 -25.39 16.68 15.77
C ASP A 20 -25.32 17.71 16.89
N THR A 21 -25.55 18.98 16.55
CA THR A 21 -25.66 20.09 17.46
C THR A 21 -27.13 20.45 17.60
N ALA A 22 -27.85 19.71 18.43
CA ALA A 22 -29.23 20.05 18.69
C ALA A 22 -29.39 20.74 20.04
N SER A 23 -29.98 21.92 20.02
CA SER A 23 -30.33 22.64 21.24
C SER A 23 -31.67 22.23 21.81
N THR A 24 -32.59 21.61 21.09
CA THR A 24 -33.87 21.09 21.58
C THR A 24 -34.51 20.14 20.57
N GLY A 25 -34.77 18.92 20.96
CA GLY A 25 -35.60 17.98 20.23
C GLY A 25 -34.95 16.58 20.11
N VAL A 26 -35.76 15.54 20.04
CA VAL A 26 -35.31 14.19 19.75
C VAL A 26 -35.02 14.11 18.27
N ASN A 27 -33.75 14.10 17.90
CA ASN A 27 -33.33 13.94 16.51
C ASN A 27 -33.39 12.49 16.08
N LYS A 28 -33.81 12.29 14.85
CA LYS A 28 -33.79 10.98 14.22
C LYS A 28 -32.31 10.65 13.86
N ILE A 29 -31.76 9.67 14.53
CA ILE A 29 -30.44 9.13 14.16
C ILE A 29 -30.64 8.23 12.96
N VAL A 30 -29.99 8.57 11.84
CA VAL A 30 -29.98 7.75 10.62
C VAL A 30 -28.54 7.28 10.42
N SER A 31 -28.33 5.96 10.38
CA SER A 31 -27.02 5.41 10.03
C SER A 31 -26.67 5.77 8.59
N GLY A 32 -25.42 6.13 8.36
CA GLY A 32 -24.91 6.32 7.01
C GLY A 32 -24.88 5.00 6.23
N ASN A 33 -24.98 5.10 4.92
CA ASN A 33 -24.86 3.94 4.04
C ASN A 33 -23.85 4.26 2.92
N LEU A 34 -23.03 3.28 2.60
CA LEU A 34 -22.17 3.28 1.43
C LEU A 34 -22.86 2.55 0.30
N LYS A 35 -22.93 3.18 -0.87
CA LYS A 35 -23.48 2.55 -2.06
C LYS A 35 -22.76 3.06 -3.30
N VAL A 36 -21.78 2.30 -3.76
CA VAL A 36 -21.07 2.55 -5.02
C VAL A 36 -21.78 1.85 -6.16
N ASP A 37 -21.76 2.45 -7.33
CA ASP A 37 -22.34 1.90 -8.55
C ASP A 37 -21.51 2.27 -9.78
N ILE A 38 -21.61 1.47 -10.83
CA ILE A 38 -21.07 1.76 -12.17
C ILE A 38 -22.25 2.11 -13.05
N ILE A 39 -22.28 3.33 -13.55
CA ILE A 39 -23.39 3.87 -14.35
C ILE A 39 -22.90 4.32 -15.73
N GLY A 40 -23.82 4.42 -16.70
CA GLY A 40 -23.49 4.86 -18.06
C GLY A 40 -23.06 6.32 -18.14
N GLU A 41 -22.36 6.64 -19.23
CA GLU A 41 -21.94 8.01 -19.54
C GLU A 41 -23.12 8.97 -19.57
N TYR A 42 -24.25 8.54 -20.16
CA TYR A 42 -25.46 9.34 -20.39
C TYR A 42 -26.68 8.82 -19.60
N SER A 43 -26.47 7.86 -18.71
CA SER A 43 -27.52 7.22 -17.93
C SER A 43 -27.14 7.16 -16.47
N ASP A 44 -28.12 7.35 -15.59
CA ASP A 44 -27.99 7.14 -14.15
C ASP A 44 -28.30 5.71 -13.72
N SER A 45 -28.46 4.81 -14.70
CA SER A 45 -28.74 3.42 -14.46
C SER A 45 -27.46 2.60 -14.39
N HIS A 46 -27.47 1.57 -13.57
CA HIS A 46 -26.42 0.56 -13.50
C HIS A 46 -26.13 -0.03 -14.88
N ILE A 47 -24.85 -0.25 -15.17
CA ILE A 47 -24.40 -0.95 -16.36
C ILE A 47 -24.03 -2.38 -15.97
N GLU A 48 -24.72 -3.34 -16.53
CA GLU A 48 -24.40 -4.76 -16.32
C GLU A 48 -23.21 -5.22 -17.18
N THR A 49 -23.01 -4.61 -18.34
CA THR A 49 -21.99 -5.01 -19.31
C THR A 49 -21.40 -3.79 -20.01
N LEU A 50 -20.08 -3.65 -19.99
CA LEU A 50 -19.33 -2.70 -20.80
C LEU A 50 -18.88 -3.37 -22.10
N ASN A 51 -19.31 -2.84 -23.23
CA ASN A 51 -18.95 -3.36 -24.54
C ASN A 51 -17.80 -2.57 -25.15
N PHE A 52 -16.83 -3.26 -25.74
CA PHE A 52 -15.85 -2.61 -26.59
C PHE A 52 -16.49 -2.12 -27.87
N THR A 53 -16.14 -0.91 -28.29
CA THR A 53 -16.64 -0.30 -29.52
C THR A 53 -15.49 -0.01 -30.47
N LYS A 54 -15.74 -0.07 -31.76
CA LYS A 54 -14.78 0.40 -32.75
C LYS A 54 -14.71 1.92 -32.68
N ALA A 55 -13.50 2.48 -32.63
CA ALA A 55 -13.30 3.93 -32.55
C ALA A 55 -14.12 4.65 -33.62
N GLY A 56 -14.99 5.60 -33.21
CA GLY A 56 -15.84 6.38 -34.09
C GLY A 56 -17.24 5.83 -34.38
N THR A 57 -17.62 4.64 -33.87
CA THR A 57 -18.99 4.16 -33.98
C THR A 57 -19.86 4.73 -32.86
N VAL A 58 -21.03 5.25 -33.24
CA VAL A 58 -22.05 5.71 -32.30
C VAL A 58 -22.67 4.47 -31.64
N VAL A 59 -22.68 4.44 -30.32
CA VAL A 59 -23.33 3.38 -29.55
C VAL A 59 -24.77 3.21 -30.03
N GLY A 60 -25.13 2.00 -30.44
CA GLY A 60 -26.49 1.64 -30.81
C GLY A 60 -26.76 1.32 -32.29
N THR A 61 -25.81 1.53 -33.19
CA THR A 61 -26.05 1.25 -34.63
C THR A 61 -25.40 -0.03 -35.15
N ASP A 62 -24.34 -0.56 -34.45
CA ASP A 62 -23.69 -1.83 -34.84
C ASP A 62 -23.08 -2.56 -33.64
N ALA A 63 -23.77 -2.60 -32.51
CA ALA A 63 -23.32 -3.33 -31.31
C ALA A 63 -23.18 -4.86 -31.54
N ALA A 64 -23.58 -5.37 -32.69
CA ALA A 64 -23.47 -6.78 -33.07
C ALA A 64 -22.32 -7.06 -34.06
N ALA A 65 -21.57 -6.06 -34.52
CA ALA A 65 -20.40 -6.32 -35.34
C ALA A 65 -19.29 -6.88 -34.47
N ALA A 66 -18.90 -8.12 -34.70
CA ALA A 66 -17.79 -8.74 -34.01
C ALA A 66 -16.52 -7.88 -34.17
N ILE A 67 -15.99 -7.41 -33.06
CA ILE A 67 -14.70 -6.71 -33.04
C ILE A 67 -13.61 -7.77 -33.15
N LEU A 68 -12.84 -7.73 -34.22
CA LEU A 68 -11.72 -8.63 -34.42
C LEU A 68 -10.47 -8.01 -33.77
N TRP A 69 -9.90 -8.75 -32.86
CA TRP A 69 -8.65 -8.37 -32.21
C TRP A 69 -7.46 -8.83 -33.04
N GLU A 70 -6.65 -7.88 -33.46
CA GLU A 70 -5.43 -8.09 -34.24
C GLU A 70 -4.21 -7.52 -33.48
N PRO A 71 -3.00 -8.09 -33.63
CA PRO A 71 -1.81 -7.56 -32.99
C PRO A 71 -1.63 -6.05 -33.23
N GLY A 72 -1.53 -5.29 -32.15
CA GLY A 72 -1.41 -3.83 -32.17
C GLY A 72 -2.73 -3.05 -32.22
N CYS A 73 -3.88 -3.72 -32.31
CA CYS A 73 -5.17 -3.04 -32.24
C CYS A 73 -5.48 -2.50 -30.83
N ARG A 74 -6.34 -1.48 -30.80
CA ARG A 74 -6.81 -0.83 -29.58
C ARG A 74 -8.30 -0.56 -29.71
N TYR A 75 -9.02 -0.89 -28.66
CA TYR A 75 -10.44 -0.63 -28.58
C TYR A 75 -10.80 0.01 -27.26
N LEU A 76 -11.82 0.85 -27.25
CA LEU A 76 -12.40 1.46 -26.07
C LEU A 76 -13.77 0.86 -25.79
N THR A 77 -14.13 0.79 -24.53
CA THR A 77 -15.51 0.51 -24.14
C THR A 77 -16.39 1.74 -24.33
N GLU A 78 -17.68 1.58 -24.16
CA GLU A 78 -18.58 2.70 -23.86
C GLU A 78 -18.09 3.45 -22.64
N GLY A 79 -18.49 4.72 -22.54
CA GLY A 79 -18.19 5.56 -21.38
C GLY A 79 -18.99 5.13 -20.16
N PHE A 80 -18.32 5.14 -19.01
CA PHE A 80 -18.96 4.85 -17.72
C PHE A 80 -18.52 5.87 -16.67
N ARG A 81 -19.26 5.92 -15.59
CA ARG A 81 -18.97 6.71 -14.39
C ARG A 81 -19.09 5.85 -13.15
N ILE A 82 -18.39 6.22 -12.12
CA ILE A 82 -18.57 5.66 -10.79
C ILE A 82 -19.47 6.62 -10.03
N ALA A 83 -20.54 6.12 -9.44
CA ALA A 83 -21.51 6.89 -8.69
C ALA A 83 -21.51 6.49 -7.22
N ASN A 84 -21.58 7.47 -6.34
CA ASN A 84 -21.85 7.28 -4.93
C ASN A 84 -23.35 7.51 -4.69
N ASN A 85 -24.12 6.45 -4.69
CA ASN A 85 -25.56 6.47 -4.41
C ASN A 85 -25.87 6.39 -2.90
N GLY A 86 -24.84 6.45 -2.05
CA GLY A 86 -24.93 6.49 -0.60
C GLY A 86 -25.00 7.92 -0.05
N ASN A 87 -25.12 8.02 1.27
CA ASN A 87 -25.13 9.29 1.99
C ASN A 87 -23.83 9.55 2.79
N LEU A 88 -22.81 8.73 2.58
CA LEU A 88 -21.45 8.93 3.11
C LEU A 88 -20.48 9.16 1.95
N ALA A 89 -19.46 9.96 2.19
CA ALA A 89 -18.33 10.06 1.26
C ALA A 89 -17.59 8.72 1.19
N LEU A 90 -17.05 8.39 0.00
CA LEU A 90 -16.37 7.13 -0.21
C LEU A 90 -15.08 7.31 -1.02
N LYS A 91 -14.13 6.44 -0.74
CA LYS A 91 -13.01 6.10 -1.61
C LYS A 91 -13.35 4.83 -2.37
N TRP A 92 -12.85 4.72 -3.57
CA TRP A 92 -13.04 3.53 -4.38
C TRP A 92 -11.76 3.15 -5.12
N LYS A 93 -11.63 1.86 -5.41
CA LYS A 93 -10.67 1.30 -6.35
C LYS A 93 -11.38 0.38 -7.32
N ALA A 94 -10.85 0.25 -8.52
CA ALA A 94 -11.36 -0.69 -9.50
C ALA A 94 -10.36 -1.84 -9.72
N GLU A 95 -10.88 -3.03 -9.95
CA GLU A 95 -10.10 -4.21 -10.32
C GLU A 95 -10.77 -4.91 -11.49
N ILE A 96 -9.96 -5.40 -12.43
CA ILE A 96 -10.42 -6.37 -13.43
C ILE A 96 -10.34 -7.75 -12.78
N ASN A 97 -11.49 -8.37 -12.61
CA ASN A 97 -11.55 -9.79 -12.28
C ASN A 97 -11.36 -10.60 -13.57
N LYS A 98 -10.18 -11.12 -13.74
CA LYS A 98 -9.83 -12.03 -14.84
C LYS A 98 -10.28 -13.46 -14.55
N GLY A 99 -10.98 -13.69 -13.45
CA GLY A 99 -11.64 -14.91 -13.00
C GLY A 99 -10.89 -16.18 -13.34
N GLY A 100 -10.16 -16.80 -12.46
CA GLY A 100 -9.51 -18.10 -12.67
C GLY A 100 -8.72 -18.26 -13.98
N ALA A 101 -8.39 -17.16 -14.65
CA ALA A 101 -7.86 -17.11 -16.00
C ALA A 101 -6.45 -17.72 -16.16
N ARG A 102 -5.84 -18.19 -15.08
CA ARG A 102 -4.52 -18.83 -15.18
C ARG A 102 -4.56 -20.24 -15.74
N ASP A 103 -5.66 -20.94 -15.57
CA ASP A 103 -5.90 -22.27 -16.19
C ASP A 103 -6.76 -22.17 -17.44
N GLY A 104 -6.95 -20.93 -17.92
CA GLY A 104 -7.64 -20.65 -19.15
C GLY A 104 -9.14 -20.83 -19.06
N LYS A 105 -9.73 -20.98 -17.88
CA LYS A 105 -11.18 -21.10 -17.66
C LYS A 105 -11.69 -19.91 -16.89
N VAL A 106 -11.86 -18.81 -17.59
CA VAL A 106 -12.79 -17.78 -17.11
C VAL A 106 -14.20 -18.30 -17.38
N ALA A 107 -15.13 -18.13 -16.45
CA ALA A 107 -16.52 -18.46 -16.69
C ALA A 107 -16.98 -17.74 -17.97
N GLY A 108 -17.38 -18.50 -18.98
CA GLY A 108 -17.77 -17.98 -20.30
C GLY A 108 -16.64 -17.82 -21.32
N SER A 109 -15.37 -18.05 -20.99
CA SER A 109 -14.30 -18.03 -21.99
C SER A 109 -13.97 -19.41 -22.51
N THR A 110 -13.75 -19.51 -23.83
CA THR A 110 -13.20 -20.71 -24.45
C THR A 110 -11.68 -20.61 -24.41
N ILE A 111 -11.05 -21.62 -23.82
CA ILE A 111 -9.61 -21.74 -23.92
C ILE A 111 -9.26 -22.29 -25.27
N ALA A 112 -8.31 -21.66 -25.77
CA ALA A 112 -7.68 -22.10 -26.95
C ALA A 112 -6.58 -23.09 -26.71
N LYS A 113 -6.19 -23.59 -27.85
CA LYS A 113 -5.00 -24.38 -28.09
C LYS A 113 -3.92 -24.18 -27.02
N ASP A 114 -3.53 -25.25 -26.35
CA ASP A 114 -2.36 -25.32 -25.51
C ASP A 114 -2.31 -24.35 -24.31
N GLY A 115 -3.45 -24.04 -23.73
CA GLY A 115 -3.53 -23.19 -22.54
C GLY A 115 -3.30 -21.69 -22.77
N LYS A 116 -3.37 -21.21 -24.02
CA LYS A 116 -3.27 -19.79 -24.38
C LYS A 116 -4.59 -19.06 -24.14
N SER A 117 -4.51 -17.83 -23.66
CA SER A 117 -5.65 -16.94 -23.43
C SER A 117 -5.41 -15.58 -24.07
N LEU A 118 -6.45 -14.92 -24.58
CA LEU A 118 -6.33 -13.53 -25.02
C LEU A 118 -5.89 -12.58 -23.88
N LEU A 119 -6.10 -12.97 -22.62
CA LEU A 119 -5.58 -12.22 -21.46
C LEU A 119 -4.06 -12.21 -21.36
N ASP A 120 -3.36 -13.12 -22.02
CA ASP A 120 -1.89 -13.14 -22.04
C ASP A 120 -1.32 -12.02 -22.92
N VAL A 121 -2.11 -11.50 -23.85
CA VAL A 121 -1.66 -10.58 -24.91
C VAL A 121 -2.52 -9.32 -25.02
N ILE A 122 -3.52 -9.12 -24.17
CA ILE A 122 -4.33 -7.90 -24.11
C ILE A 122 -4.10 -7.21 -22.78
N ASP A 123 -3.59 -5.99 -22.84
CA ASP A 123 -3.42 -5.11 -21.69
C ASP A 123 -4.63 -4.17 -21.55
N PHE A 124 -5.10 -3.96 -20.31
CA PHE A 124 -6.25 -3.12 -20.02
C PHE A 124 -5.86 -1.88 -19.22
N TYR A 125 -6.33 -0.73 -19.69
CA TYR A 125 -6.09 0.57 -19.08
C TYR A 125 -7.42 1.33 -18.92
N VAL A 126 -7.43 2.29 -18.01
CA VAL A 126 -8.50 3.29 -17.90
C VAL A 126 -8.00 4.59 -18.51
N VAL A 127 -8.84 5.23 -19.31
CA VAL A 127 -8.59 6.54 -19.90
C VAL A 127 -9.78 7.49 -19.65
N THR A 128 -9.51 8.78 -19.61
CA THR A 128 -10.52 9.82 -19.33
C THR A 128 -11.07 10.48 -20.60
N SER A 129 -10.54 10.15 -21.76
CA SER A 129 -11.02 10.64 -23.04
C SER A 129 -10.84 9.58 -24.13
N LYS A 130 -11.52 9.81 -25.28
CA LYS A 130 -11.42 8.95 -26.48
C LYS A 130 -10.23 9.33 -27.37
N GLU A 131 -9.45 10.33 -26.99
CA GLU A 131 -8.26 10.78 -27.71
C GLU A 131 -7.22 9.65 -27.78
N GLU A 132 -6.52 9.55 -28.92
CA GLU A 132 -5.53 8.49 -29.12
C GLU A 132 -4.40 8.54 -28.08
N ASN A 133 -3.99 9.74 -27.69
CA ASN A 133 -2.92 10.01 -26.74
C ASN A 133 -3.43 10.29 -25.32
N ALA A 134 -4.67 9.90 -25.00
CA ALA A 134 -5.19 10.03 -23.64
C ALA A 134 -4.28 9.29 -22.66
N GLU A 135 -3.99 9.94 -21.52
CA GLU A 135 -3.24 9.34 -20.45
C GLU A 135 -3.93 8.04 -20.00
N ALA A 136 -3.16 6.96 -19.96
CA ALA A 136 -3.65 5.64 -19.67
C ALA A 136 -3.13 5.18 -18.32
N VAL A 137 -4.04 4.92 -17.40
CA VAL A 137 -3.74 4.38 -16.06
C VAL A 137 -4.06 2.89 -16.07
N LYS A 138 -3.18 2.07 -15.51
CA LYS A 138 -3.49 0.65 -15.34
C LYS A 138 -4.70 0.52 -14.43
N ILE A 139 -5.56 -0.45 -14.69
CA ILE A 139 -6.81 -0.56 -13.96
C ILE A 139 -6.60 -0.88 -12.48
N GLU A 140 -5.54 -1.57 -12.13
CA GLU A 140 -5.14 -1.84 -10.76
C GLU A 140 -4.72 -0.59 -9.96
N ASP A 141 -4.32 0.47 -10.66
CA ASP A 141 -3.94 1.77 -10.09
C ASP A 141 -5.09 2.79 -10.14
N PHE A 142 -6.26 2.37 -10.64
CA PHE A 142 -7.40 3.25 -10.86
C PHE A 142 -8.24 3.39 -9.59
N THR A 143 -8.11 4.53 -8.95
CA THR A 143 -8.76 4.87 -7.67
C THR A 143 -9.37 6.26 -7.70
N GLY A 144 -10.21 6.58 -6.73
CA GLY A 144 -10.77 7.92 -6.56
C GLY A 144 -11.64 8.07 -5.33
N ASN A 145 -12.11 9.28 -5.12
CA ASN A 145 -12.99 9.66 -4.00
C ASN A 145 -14.27 10.28 -4.55
N LEU A 146 -15.38 10.09 -3.86
CA LEU A 146 -16.65 10.70 -4.17
C LEU A 146 -17.37 11.14 -2.89
N THR A 147 -17.80 12.38 -2.84
CA THR A 147 -18.70 12.84 -1.80
C THR A 147 -20.08 12.18 -1.94
N ALA A 148 -20.90 12.23 -0.90
CA ALA A 148 -22.25 11.68 -0.90
C ALA A 148 -23.05 12.18 -2.11
N GLY A 149 -23.68 11.28 -2.84
CA GLY A 149 -24.49 11.57 -4.01
C GLY A 149 -23.72 12.03 -5.26
N ALA A 150 -22.39 12.08 -5.23
CA ALA A 150 -21.58 12.52 -6.35
C ALA A 150 -21.31 11.42 -7.40
N LYS A 151 -20.94 11.86 -8.60
CA LYS A 151 -20.52 10.99 -9.70
C LYS A 151 -19.13 11.42 -10.17
N SER A 152 -18.33 10.44 -10.60
CA SER A 152 -17.02 10.70 -11.19
C SER A 152 -17.12 11.38 -12.57
N GLY A 153 -15.97 11.74 -13.11
CA GLY A 153 -15.82 11.98 -14.54
C GLY A 153 -16.17 10.75 -15.38
N VAL A 154 -16.20 10.91 -16.69
CA VAL A 154 -16.39 9.78 -17.61
C VAL A 154 -15.07 9.05 -17.80
N TYR A 155 -15.12 7.74 -17.76
CA TYR A 155 -14.01 6.83 -17.99
C TYR A 155 -14.33 5.84 -19.10
N TYR A 156 -13.29 5.33 -19.72
CA TYR A 156 -13.35 4.28 -20.74
C TYR A 156 -12.30 3.22 -20.42
N ILE A 157 -12.60 1.96 -20.67
CA ILE A 157 -11.57 0.92 -20.64
C ILE A 157 -10.95 0.84 -22.02
N LYS A 158 -9.63 0.95 -22.09
CA LYS A 158 -8.82 0.78 -23.29
C LYS A 158 -8.16 -0.59 -23.25
N GLY A 159 -8.55 -1.47 -24.16
CA GLY A 159 -7.85 -2.72 -24.40
C GLY A 159 -6.82 -2.53 -25.52
N VAL A 160 -5.63 -3.04 -25.33
CA VAL A 160 -4.51 -2.98 -26.29
C VAL A 160 -3.96 -4.37 -26.50
N MET A 161 -4.05 -4.90 -27.73
CA MET A 161 -3.42 -6.18 -28.04
C MET A 161 -1.95 -5.96 -28.38
N GLN A 162 -1.09 -6.73 -27.76
CA GLN A 162 0.36 -6.64 -27.94
C GLN A 162 0.75 -7.00 -29.37
N THR A 163 1.69 -6.27 -29.94
CA THR A 163 2.17 -6.53 -31.31
C THR A 163 2.93 -7.86 -31.45
N THR A 164 3.32 -8.45 -30.33
CA THR A 164 4.00 -9.75 -30.25
C THR A 164 3.05 -10.92 -30.23
N ALA A 165 1.73 -10.68 -30.19
CA ALA A 165 0.73 -11.75 -30.25
C ALA A 165 0.86 -12.53 -31.58
N GLY A 166 1.22 -13.80 -31.48
CA GLY A 166 1.41 -14.69 -32.63
C GLY A 166 0.13 -15.45 -33.01
N ASN A 167 0.26 -16.34 -34.00
CA ASN A 167 -0.83 -17.17 -34.52
C ASN A 167 -1.48 -18.09 -33.46
N ASP A 168 -0.81 -18.30 -32.33
CA ASP A 168 -1.34 -19.14 -31.24
C ASP A 168 -2.60 -18.54 -30.59
N TYR A 169 -2.85 -17.25 -30.83
CA TYR A 169 -4.00 -16.50 -30.30
C TYR A 169 -5.12 -16.32 -31.31
N GLN A 170 -5.02 -16.96 -32.49
CA GLN A 170 -6.08 -16.92 -33.49
C GLN A 170 -7.28 -17.78 -33.07
N ASP A 171 -8.48 -17.34 -33.42
CA ASP A 171 -9.76 -18.02 -33.16
C ASP A 171 -10.09 -18.16 -31.66
N LEU A 172 -9.51 -17.29 -30.82
CA LEU A 172 -9.78 -17.23 -29.40
C LEU A 172 -10.93 -16.28 -29.10
N THR A 173 -11.75 -16.66 -28.12
CA THR A 173 -12.81 -15.81 -27.56
C THR A 173 -12.51 -15.53 -26.10
N LEU A 174 -12.71 -14.31 -25.67
CA LEU A 174 -12.61 -13.90 -24.28
C LEU A 174 -13.95 -13.34 -23.82
N GLU A 175 -14.55 -14.01 -22.85
CA GLU A 175 -15.82 -13.62 -22.24
C GLU A 175 -15.70 -13.64 -20.71
N GLY A 176 -16.61 -12.97 -20.01
CA GLY A 176 -16.72 -13.06 -18.55
C GLY A 176 -15.67 -12.27 -17.77
N ILE A 177 -14.99 -11.31 -18.42
CA ILE A 177 -14.21 -10.31 -17.69
C ILE A 177 -15.19 -9.40 -16.95
N THR A 178 -14.96 -9.21 -15.65
CA THR A 178 -15.75 -8.28 -14.85
C THR A 178 -14.86 -7.18 -14.28
N ILE A 179 -15.41 -5.98 -14.18
CA ILE A 179 -14.80 -4.88 -13.44
C ILE A 179 -15.53 -4.77 -12.12
N THR A 180 -14.79 -4.91 -11.03
CA THR A 180 -15.33 -4.74 -9.69
C THR A 180 -14.82 -3.42 -9.12
N VAL A 181 -15.75 -2.59 -8.64
CA VAL A 181 -15.41 -1.38 -7.90
C VAL A 181 -15.65 -1.63 -6.43
N TYR A 182 -14.59 -1.57 -5.67
CA TYR A 182 -14.63 -1.64 -4.22
C TYR A 182 -14.70 -0.23 -3.65
N ALA A 183 -15.54 -0.02 -2.66
CA ALA A 183 -15.63 1.26 -1.98
C ALA A 183 -15.54 1.08 -0.47
N THR A 184 -14.86 2.02 0.19
CA THR A 184 -14.87 2.17 1.63
C THR A 184 -15.29 3.59 1.98
N GLN A 185 -15.72 3.80 3.21
CA GLN A 185 -16.04 5.14 3.68
C GLN A 185 -14.79 6.01 3.66
N ASP A 186 -14.91 7.18 3.07
CA ASP A 186 -13.93 8.25 3.20
C ASP A 186 -14.23 8.97 4.51
N THR A 187 -13.60 8.52 5.60
CA THR A 187 -13.90 8.99 6.94
C THR A 187 -13.25 10.34 7.21
N VAL A 188 -13.97 11.19 7.93
CA VAL A 188 -13.37 12.38 8.53
C VAL A 188 -12.45 11.91 9.66
N GLU A 189 -11.18 12.26 9.58
CA GLU A 189 -10.24 11.99 10.67
C GLU A 189 -10.14 13.18 11.62
N ASN A 190 -9.89 12.83 12.88
CA ASN A 190 -9.49 13.68 14.00
C ASN A 190 -10.50 14.63 14.58
N ASP A 191 -11.45 15.15 13.87
CA ASP A 191 -12.62 15.80 14.45
C ASP A 191 -13.70 15.94 13.39
N SER A 192 -14.91 15.87 13.85
CA SER A 192 -16.11 16.00 13.04
C SER A 192 -16.44 17.46 12.68
N PHE A 193 -15.56 18.43 12.99
CA PHE A 193 -15.86 19.85 12.84
C PHE A 193 -15.16 20.51 11.65
N ASP A 194 -14.15 19.89 11.05
CA ASP A 194 -13.35 20.51 9.98
C ASP A 194 -13.66 20.00 8.57
N ASP A 195 -14.63 19.10 8.41
CA ASP A 195 -15.01 18.48 7.12
C ASP A 195 -13.84 17.85 6.37
N GLN A 196 -12.75 17.50 7.04
CA GLN A 196 -11.61 16.85 6.42
C GLN A 196 -11.82 15.34 6.35
N TYR A 197 -11.82 14.83 5.14
CA TYR A 197 -11.95 13.41 4.88
C TYR A 197 -10.60 12.73 4.98
N ASP A 198 -10.58 11.55 5.60
CA ASP A 198 -9.40 10.69 5.58
C ASP A 198 -9.06 10.28 4.15
N LYS A 199 -8.12 10.98 3.55
CA LYS A 199 -7.56 10.61 2.25
C LYS A 199 -6.88 9.23 2.27
N ASN A 200 -6.78 8.67 3.45
CA ASN A 200 -5.92 7.56 3.79
C ASN A 200 -6.68 6.37 4.36
N ALA A 201 -8.02 6.36 4.24
CA ALA A 201 -8.80 5.19 4.62
C ALA A 201 -8.30 3.97 3.84
N THR A 202 -7.95 2.93 4.56
CA THR A 202 -7.36 1.73 3.99
C THR A 202 -8.45 0.75 3.56
N TYR A 203 -8.25 0.18 2.39
CA TYR A 203 -9.12 -0.88 1.91
C TYR A 203 -8.73 -2.19 2.59
N LEU A 204 -9.70 -2.82 3.25
CA LEU A 204 -9.51 -4.18 3.70
C LEU A 204 -9.28 -5.07 2.46
N THR A 205 -8.10 -5.64 2.35
CA THR A 205 -7.73 -6.48 1.21
C THR A 205 -7.54 -7.92 1.69
N TYR A 206 -8.41 -8.81 1.18
CA TYR A 206 -8.34 -10.24 1.39
C TYR A 206 -8.37 -10.98 0.05
N PRO A 207 -7.91 -12.23 -0.02
CA PRO A 207 -8.17 -13.10 -1.15
C PRO A 207 -9.68 -13.28 -1.35
N ALA A 208 -10.08 -13.58 -2.58
CA ALA A 208 -11.49 -13.84 -2.88
C ALA A 208 -12.07 -14.93 -1.96
N GLY A 209 -13.24 -14.65 -1.37
CA GLY A 209 -13.93 -15.56 -0.47
C GLY A 209 -13.41 -15.63 0.96
N VAL A 210 -12.43 -14.82 1.32
CA VAL A 210 -11.91 -14.71 2.69
C VAL A 210 -12.60 -13.57 3.42
N THR A 211 -13.04 -13.83 4.65
CA THR A 211 -13.65 -12.85 5.57
C THR A 211 -13.05 -12.99 6.97
N ASP A 212 -13.30 -12.03 7.84
CA ASP A 212 -12.87 -12.11 9.25
C ASP A 212 -13.43 -13.34 9.95
N GLU A 213 -14.68 -13.73 9.66
CA GLU A 213 -15.32 -14.92 10.23
C GLU A 213 -14.64 -16.20 9.76
N ILE A 214 -14.14 -16.23 8.53
CA ILE A 214 -13.37 -17.38 8.04
C ILE A 214 -12.04 -17.48 8.79
N PHE A 215 -11.34 -16.38 8.97
CA PHE A 215 -10.13 -16.37 9.81
C PHE A 215 -10.41 -16.93 11.21
N ASP A 216 -11.50 -16.52 11.86
CA ASP A 216 -11.89 -16.96 13.21
C ASP A 216 -12.17 -18.46 13.28
N SER A 217 -12.57 -19.05 12.17
CA SER A 217 -12.82 -20.50 12.09
C SER A 217 -11.55 -21.33 11.86
N LYS A 218 -10.41 -20.71 11.53
CA LYS A 218 -9.16 -21.39 11.20
C LYS A 218 -8.21 -21.43 12.38
N ILE A 219 -7.62 -22.58 12.59
CA ILE A 219 -6.62 -22.81 13.63
C ILE A 219 -5.39 -23.42 12.95
N ASP A 220 -4.26 -22.78 13.12
CA ASP A 220 -2.97 -23.35 12.77
C ASP A 220 -2.63 -24.41 13.83
N ALA A 221 -2.63 -25.66 13.41
CA ALA A 221 -2.42 -26.81 14.31
C ALA A 221 -0.93 -27.08 14.61
N ASP A 222 -0.06 -26.57 13.75
CA ASP A 222 1.39 -26.84 13.81
C ASP A 222 2.21 -25.60 14.18
N TYR A 223 1.56 -24.61 14.77
CA TYR A 223 2.19 -23.36 15.17
C TYR A 223 3.32 -23.60 16.17
N SER A 224 4.52 -23.16 15.84
CA SER A 224 5.67 -23.16 16.77
C SER A 224 5.52 -22.03 17.78
N ILE A 225 5.18 -22.38 18.99
CA ILE A 225 5.09 -21.42 20.08
C ILE A 225 6.51 -20.96 20.45
N PRO A 226 6.74 -19.65 20.63
CA PRO A 226 8.02 -19.14 21.13
C PRO A 226 8.43 -19.86 22.43
N GLY A 227 9.60 -20.52 22.41
CA GLY A 227 10.05 -21.40 23.51
C GLY A 227 10.17 -22.88 23.15
N GLY A 228 9.88 -23.25 21.87
CA GLY A 228 10.22 -24.57 21.31
C GLY A 228 9.16 -25.65 21.45
N SER A 229 7.94 -25.33 21.87
CA SER A 229 6.80 -26.24 21.82
C SER A 229 5.92 -25.96 20.61
N THR A 230 5.30 -27.01 20.06
CA THR A 230 4.22 -26.85 19.07
C THR A 230 2.89 -26.73 19.77
N GLY A 231 2.01 -25.90 19.25
CA GLY A 231 0.67 -25.68 19.79
C GLY A 231 -0.32 -25.26 18.71
N LYS A 232 -1.55 -25.01 19.12
CA LYS A 232 -2.59 -24.50 18.25
C LYS A 232 -2.72 -23.00 18.48
N ALA A 233 -2.74 -22.23 17.40
CA ALA A 233 -3.01 -20.81 17.46
C ALA A 233 -4.08 -20.41 16.43
N PRO A 234 -4.91 -19.38 16.73
CA PRO A 234 -5.80 -18.81 15.72
C PRO A 234 -4.99 -18.33 14.51
N ALA A 235 -5.48 -18.59 13.31
CA ALA A 235 -4.88 -18.07 12.11
C ALA A 235 -5.13 -16.56 12.04
N VAL A 236 -4.08 -15.81 11.74
CA VAL A 236 -4.14 -14.35 11.55
C VAL A 236 -3.53 -13.93 10.19
N THR A 237 -2.99 -14.88 9.47
CA THR A 237 -2.33 -14.71 8.19
C THR A 237 -2.97 -15.64 7.17
N ALA A 238 -3.30 -15.11 6.00
CA ALA A 238 -3.73 -15.88 4.84
C ALA A 238 -2.79 -15.60 3.65
N TYR A 239 -2.60 -16.59 2.81
CA TYR A 239 -1.85 -16.45 1.55
C TYR A 239 -2.36 -17.44 0.51
N VAL A 240 -2.10 -17.18 -0.76
CA VAL A 240 -2.42 -18.10 -1.85
C VAL A 240 -1.19 -18.95 -2.15
N ASP A 241 -1.32 -20.26 -2.08
CA ASP A 241 -0.22 -21.20 -2.35
C ASP A 241 0.03 -21.39 -3.86
N GLY A 242 1.02 -22.24 -4.18
CA GLY A 242 1.39 -22.54 -5.58
C GLY A 242 0.29 -23.25 -6.39
N ASN A 243 -0.74 -23.78 -5.75
CA ASN A 243 -1.89 -24.42 -6.39
C ASN A 243 -3.09 -23.46 -6.58
N GLY A 244 -2.96 -22.21 -6.08
CA GLY A 244 -4.03 -21.23 -6.12
C GLY A 244 -5.01 -21.34 -4.95
N GLU A 245 -4.73 -22.17 -3.95
CA GLU A 245 -5.58 -22.34 -2.78
C GLU A 245 -5.19 -21.40 -1.64
N VAL A 246 -6.18 -20.91 -0.90
CA VAL A 246 -5.97 -20.05 0.26
C VAL A 246 -5.56 -20.87 1.46
N GLN A 247 -4.37 -20.62 1.96
CA GLN A 247 -3.80 -21.21 3.16
C GLN A 247 -3.86 -20.22 4.31
N TYR A 248 -3.89 -20.75 5.53
CA TYR A 248 -3.99 -19.97 6.77
C TYR A 248 -2.93 -20.38 7.77
N THR A 249 -2.26 -19.38 8.37
CA THR A 249 -1.22 -19.60 9.38
C THR A 249 -1.38 -18.62 10.54
N ALA A 250 -0.71 -18.92 11.64
CA ALA A 250 -0.69 -18.05 12.81
C ALA A 250 0.29 -16.88 12.71
N ASP A 251 1.18 -16.88 11.70
CA ASP A 251 2.20 -15.84 11.54
C ASP A 251 2.68 -15.69 10.09
N ILE A 252 3.36 -14.55 9.82
CA ILE A 252 3.90 -14.22 8.52
C ILE A 252 5.09 -15.10 8.15
N LYS A 253 5.95 -15.45 9.12
CA LYS A 253 7.15 -16.22 8.82
C LYS A 253 6.79 -17.59 8.24
N THR A 254 5.82 -18.27 8.82
CA THR A 254 5.33 -19.55 8.30
C THR A 254 4.80 -19.41 6.86
N ALA A 255 4.05 -18.34 6.56
CA ALA A 255 3.61 -18.07 5.20
C ALA A 255 4.80 -17.87 4.23
N LEU A 256 5.80 -17.09 4.63
CA LEU A 256 7.01 -16.85 3.83
C LEU A 256 7.82 -18.13 3.61
N ASP A 257 7.99 -18.95 4.62
CA ASP A 257 8.71 -20.24 4.55
C ASP A 257 7.99 -21.23 3.62
N ASN A 258 6.66 -21.17 3.59
CA ASN A 258 5.82 -21.93 2.65
C ASN A 258 5.77 -21.35 1.23
N GLY A 259 6.57 -20.33 0.97
CA GLY A 259 6.71 -19.80 -0.39
C GLY A 259 5.78 -18.65 -0.75
N ALA A 260 4.95 -18.15 0.18
CA ALA A 260 4.07 -17.02 -0.10
C ALA A 260 4.82 -15.81 -0.64
N SER A 261 4.27 -15.16 -1.66
CA SER A 261 4.71 -13.85 -2.18
C SER A 261 3.71 -12.75 -1.87
N THR A 262 2.45 -13.09 -1.60
CA THR A 262 1.41 -12.17 -1.17
C THR A 262 0.77 -12.68 0.10
N ILE A 263 0.71 -11.82 1.10
CA ILE A 263 0.26 -12.13 2.45
C ILE A 263 -0.84 -11.16 2.84
N TYR A 264 -1.88 -11.70 3.45
CA TYR A 264 -3.03 -10.93 3.94
C TYR A 264 -3.20 -11.18 5.42
N LEU A 265 -3.22 -10.12 6.23
CA LEU A 265 -3.44 -10.24 7.66
C LEU A 265 -4.92 -10.00 7.99
N LYS A 266 -5.38 -10.69 8.99
CA LYS A 266 -6.70 -10.43 9.57
C LYS A 266 -6.74 -8.99 10.11
N LYS A 267 -7.84 -8.30 9.85
CA LYS A 267 -8.06 -6.90 10.22
C LYS A 267 -7.72 -6.62 11.68
N ASN A 268 -6.98 -5.54 11.91
CA ASN A 268 -6.64 -5.04 13.24
C ASN A 268 -6.04 -6.09 14.18
N THR A 269 -5.44 -7.14 13.65
CA THR A 269 -4.71 -8.11 14.48
C THR A 269 -3.58 -7.39 15.21
N LYS A 270 -3.36 -7.77 16.46
CA LYS A 270 -2.28 -7.23 17.27
C LYS A 270 -1.45 -8.35 17.84
N GLY A 271 -0.14 -8.18 17.88
CA GLY A 271 0.78 -9.11 18.51
C GLY A 271 1.99 -9.46 17.65
N ARG A 272 2.66 -10.53 18.03
CA ARG A 272 3.90 -11.01 17.40
C ARG A 272 3.62 -11.74 16.09
N LEU A 273 3.25 -10.99 15.06
CA LEU A 273 2.89 -11.53 13.76
C LEU A 273 4.08 -12.08 12.96
N MET A 274 5.30 -11.76 13.39
CA MET A 274 6.57 -12.23 12.82
C MET A 274 7.17 -13.29 13.77
N ALA A 275 6.48 -14.39 13.97
CA ALA A 275 6.98 -15.44 14.86
C ALA A 275 8.28 -16.05 14.33
N LEU A 276 9.22 -16.30 15.23
CA LEU A 276 10.50 -16.92 14.95
C LEU A 276 10.64 -18.22 15.73
N THR A 277 11.20 -19.21 15.06
CA THR A 277 11.65 -20.43 15.73
C THR A 277 12.89 -20.17 16.60
N ASP A 278 13.65 -19.12 16.32
CA ASP A 278 14.88 -18.77 17.04
C ASP A 278 14.64 -17.56 17.94
N PHE A 279 14.03 -17.83 19.07
CA PHE A 279 13.52 -16.84 20.01
C PHE A 279 14.59 -15.99 20.73
N LEU A 280 15.83 -16.46 20.79
CA LEU A 280 16.84 -15.88 21.70
C LEU A 280 17.49 -14.59 21.20
N ALA A 281 17.48 -14.33 19.90
CA ALA A 281 18.17 -13.16 19.36
C ALA A 281 17.21 -12.00 19.01
N GLN A 282 16.10 -12.28 18.33
CA GLN A 282 15.16 -11.23 17.88
C GLN A 282 13.75 -11.83 17.65
N PRO A 283 12.90 -11.84 18.64
CA PRO A 283 11.65 -12.62 18.63
C PRO A 283 10.60 -12.15 17.59
N ASN A 284 10.76 -10.97 17.04
CA ASN A 284 9.80 -10.37 16.11
C ASN A 284 10.37 -10.12 14.70
N ARG A 285 11.46 -10.80 14.33
CA ARG A 285 12.08 -10.64 13.03
C ARG A 285 11.64 -11.74 12.06
N SER A 286 11.38 -11.40 10.80
CA SER A 286 11.24 -12.39 9.72
C SER A 286 12.56 -13.08 9.38
N SER A 287 12.49 -14.16 8.63
CA SER A 287 13.64 -14.60 7.84
C SER A 287 14.08 -13.49 6.87
N ASP A 288 15.33 -13.53 6.45
CA ASP A 288 15.85 -12.54 5.50
C ASP A 288 15.08 -12.58 4.18
N VAL A 289 14.66 -11.42 3.70
CA VAL A 289 13.89 -11.33 2.45
C VAL A 289 14.82 -11.59 1.27
N THR A 290 14.44 -12.53 0.41
CA THR A 290 15.21 -12.92 -0.78
C THR A 290 14.40 -12.93 -2.07
N LYS A 291 13.12 -12.56 -2.01
CA LYS A 291 12.18 -12.56 -3.15
C LYS A 291 11.13 -11.46 -2.97
N ASP A 292 10.33 -11.24 -4.01
CA ASP A 292 9.21 -10.29 -3.95
C ASP A 292 8.20 -10.69 -2.87
N ILE A 293 7.76 -9.69 -2.09
CA ILE A 293 6.78 -9.84 -1.02
C ILE A 293 5.80 -8.67 -1.07
N THR A 294 4.52 -9.00 -1.00
CA THR A 294 3.45 -8.03 -0.79
C THR A 294 2.69 -8.37 0.48
N ILE A 295 2.54 -7.43 1.39
CA ILE A 295 1.81 -7.59 2.67
C ILE A 295 0.67 -6.59 2.71
N TYR A 296 -0.55 -7.09 2.72
CA TYR A 296 -1.75 -6.34 3.05
C TYR A 296 -2.03 -6.52 4.53
N ALA A 297 -1.56 -5.57 5.35
CA ALA A 297 -1.62 -5.71 6.79
C ALA A 297 -2.99 -5.39 7.40
N ASN A 298 -3.86 -4.68 6.66
CA ASN A 298 -5.24 -4.40 7.08
C ASN A 298 -5.34 -3.79 8.51
N GLY A 299 -4.45 -2.88 8.84
CA GLY A 299 -4.39 -2.22 10.14
C GLY A 299 -3.76 -3.07 11.26
N ALA A 300 -3.13 -4.18 10.93
CA ALA A 300 -2.46 -5.04 11.93
C ALA A 300 -1.29 -4.34 12.61
N ASP A 301 -1.20 -4.50 13.93
CA ASP A 301 -0.13 -3.97 14.77
C ASP A 301 0.91 -5.07 15.05
N PHE A 302 2.10 -4.89 14.51
CA PHE A 302 3.20 -5.85 14.58
C PHE A 302 3.99 -5.82 15.90
N GLU A 303 3.65 -4.91 16.81
CA GLU A 303 4.38 -4.76 18.09
C GLU A 303 5.91 -4.72 17.89
N TYR A 304 6.37 -3.86 16.95
CA TYR A 304 7.78 -3.73 16.52
C TYR A 304 8.36 -4.94 15.79
N GLY A 305 7.53 -5.60 14.98
CA GLY A 305 7.99 -6.63 14.06
C GLY A 305 8.94 -6.08 12.99
N GLU A 306 9.87 -6.90 12.53
CA GLU A 306 10.88 -6.55 11.54
C GLU A 306 10.80 -7.44 10.32
N LEU A 307 10.72 -6.82 9.13
CA LEU A 307 11.13 -7.45 7.89
C LEU A 307 12.64 -7.30 7.74
N ALA A 308 13.37 -8.38 7.94
CA ALA A 308 14.81 -8.36 7.84
C ALA A 308 15.26 -8.32 6.37
N ILE A 309 16.18 -7.41 6.06
CA ILE A 309 16.81 -7.31 4.74
C ILE A 309 18.33 -7.40 4.86
N ASN A 310 18.96 -8.15 3.97
CA ASN A 310 20.43 -8.18 3.83
C ASN A 310 21.18 -8.56 5.11
N THR A 311 20.61 -9.37 5.97
CA THR A 311 21.27 -9.89 7.16
C THR A 311 22.09 -11.15 6.84
N SER A 312 21.85 -11.75 5.69
CA SER A 312 22.57 -12.91 5.13
C SER A 312 23.16 -12.59 3.76
N GLU A 313 24.09 -13.42 3.30
CA GLU A 313 24.61 -13.29 1.93
C GLU A 313 23.55 -13.61 0.86
N ALA A 314 22.57 -14.44 1.16
CA ALA A 314 21.45 -14.70 0.25
C ALA A 314 20.61 -13.43 0.05
N GLY A 315 20.26 -12.73 1.13
CA GLY A 315 19.53 -11.46 1.04
C GLY A 315 20.31 -10.37 0.34
N LYS A 316 21.62 -10.22 0.67
CA LYS A 316 22.47 -9.22 0.01
C LYS A 316 22.63 -9.41 -1.50
N ASN A 317 22.46 -10.63 -2.00
CA ASN A 317 22.57 -10.96 -3.43
C ASN A 317 21.21 -11.07 -4.13
N ALA A 318 20.11 -10.83 -3.44
CA ALA A 318 18.78 -10.96 -3.99
C ALA A 318 18.22 -9.60 -4.48
N ASN A 319 17.74 -9.57 -5.73
CA ASN A 319 16.87 -8.51 -6.20
C ASN A 319 15.45 -8.84 -5.76
N PHE A 320 14.77 -7.87 -5.15
CA PHE A 320 13.37 -8.03 -4.73
C PHE A 320 12.63 -6.71 -4.65
N THR A 321 11.31 -6.83 -4.58
CA THR A 321 10.39 -5.75 -4.25
C THR A 321 9.60 -6.13 -3.00
N ILE A 322 9.67 -5.30 -1.96
CA ILE A 322 8.81 -5.38 -0.79
C ILE A 322 7.72 -4.33 -0.94
N LYS A 323 6.45 -4.74 -0.78
CA LYS A 323 5.30 -3.84 -0.68
C LYS A 323 4.58 -4.11 0.63
N VAL A 324 4.36 -3.07 1.42
CA VAL A 324 3.61 -3.16 2.68
C VAL A 324 2.54 -2.10 2.69
N TYR A 325 1.32 -2.53 2.90
CA TYR A 325 0.14 -1.69 2.96
C TYR A 325 -0.48 -1.76 4.34
N ASP A 326 -0.76 -0.60 4.93
CA ASP A 326 -1.58 -0.45 6.12
C ASP A 326 -1.08 -1.21 7.36
N ALA A 327 0.21 -1.21 7.59
CA ALA A 327 0.84 -1.82 8.75
C ALA A 327 1.06 -0.82 9.89
N LYS A 328 0.89 -1.28 11.13
CA LYS A 328 1.29 -0.54 12.33
C LYS A 328 2.48 -1.21 12.99
N ASN A 329 3.47 -0.39 13.38
CA ASN A 329 4.66 -0.81 14.12
C ASN A 329 5.45 -1.96 13.45
N LEU A 330 5.40 -2.04 12.11
CA LEU A 330 6.28 -2.88 11.31
C LEU A 330 7.41 -2.00 10.77
N ARG A 331 8.64 -2.49 10.81
CA ARG A 331 9.78 -1.85 10.18
C ARG A 331 10.52 -2.75 9.21
N VAL A 332 11.14 -2.15 8.20
CA VAL A 332 12.11 -2.82 7.34
C VAL A 332 13.50 -2.49 7.85
N TRP A 333 14.25 -3.50 8.25
CA TRP A 333 15.52 -3.30 8.94
C TRP A 333 16.62 -4.26 8.45
N GLY A 334 17.83 -3.74 8.32
CA GLY A 334 18.99 -4.56 8.00
C GLY A 334 20.15 -3.79 7.42
N ASN A 335 20.74 -4.36 6.36
CA ASN A 335 21.89 -3.78 5.68
C ASN A 335 21.53 -3.41 4.23
N THR A 336 22.47 -2.75 3.55
CA THR A 336 22.37 -2.53 2.10
C THR A 336 22.80 -3.78 1.32
N PRO A 337 22.30 -3.97 0.09
CA PRO A 337 22.66 -5.11 -0.73
C PRO A 337 24.10 -5.00 -1.27
N ASN A 338 24.59 -6.06 -1.86
CA ASN A 338 25.87 -6.08 -2.54
C ASN A 338 25.83 -5.23 -3.83
N ALA A 339 27.00 -4.82 -4.30
CA ALA A 339 27.13 -4.05 -5.54
C ALA A 339 26.45 -4.78 -6.72
N GLY A 340 25.70 -4.04 -7.53
CA GLY A 340 24.95 -4.57 -8.66
C GLY A 340 23.57 -5.17 -8.33
N VAL A 341 23.19 -5.23 -7.05
CA VAL A 341 21.88 -5.69 -6.59
C VAL A 341 20.96 -4.50 -6.37
N THR A 342 19.70 -4.62 -6.82
CA THR A 342 18.66 -3.60 -6.68
C THR A 342 17.48 -4.13 -5.87
N GLN A 343 17.06 -3.36 -4.88
CA GLN A 343 15.92 -3.68 -4.02
C GLN A 343 14.96 -2.50 -3.98
N ASN A 344 13.68 -2.79 -4.14
CA ASN A 344 12.63 -1.79 -4.10
C ASN A 344 11.77 -2.03 -2.86
N ILE A 345 11.50 -0.98 -2.10
CA ILE A 345 10.66 -1.02 -0.91
C ILE A 345 9.56 0.03 -1.06
N ILE A 346 8.33 -0.39 -0.91
CA ILE A 346 7.14 0.45 -0.99
C ILE A 346 6.37 0.30 0.31
N LEU A 347 6.22 1.39 1.04
CA LEU A 347 5.45 1.48 2.28
C LEU A 347 4.30 2.45 2.05
N GLU A 348 3.08 2.00 2.22
CA GLU A 348 1.89 2.80 1.98
C GLU A 348 0.92 2.71 3.16
N ASN A 349 0.44 3.84 3.63
CA ASN A 349 -0.46 3.96 4.79
C ASN A 349 0.11 3.31 6.08
N CYS A 350 1.42 3.23 6.22
CA CYS A 350 2.04 2.57 7.37
C CYS A 350 2.27 3.55 8.52
N THR A 351 2.07 3.08 9.75
CA THR A 351 2.33 3.86 10.96
C THR A 351 3.42 3.19 11.78
N TYR A 352 4.38 3.95 12.26
CA TYR A 352 5.43 3.49 13.16
C TYR A 352 5.55 4.45 14.36
N GLU A 353 5.32 3.92 15.55
CA GLU A 353 5.44 4.66 16.81
C GLU A 353 6.65 4.11 17.58
N GLY A 354 7.74 4.83 17.55
CA GLY A 354 8.95 4.47 18.32
C GLY A 354 8.76 4.63 19.82
N THR A 355 9.70 4.10 20.58
CA THR A 355 9.67 4.14 22.07
C THR A 355 10.25 5.43 22.65
N GLY A 356 10.59 6.38 21.81
CA GLY A 356 11.21 7.66 22.18
C GLY A 356 12.69 7.76 21.81
N ILE A 357 13.17 8.99 21.70
CA ILE A 357 14.55 9.30 21.33
C ILE A 357 15.51 8.83 22.42
N GLY A 358 16.65 8.24 22.04
CA GLY A 358 17.71 7.82 22.95
C GLY A 358 17.44 6.52 23.74
N THR A 359 16.38 5.82 23.44
CA THR A 359 15.95 4.60 24.22
C THR A 359 16.52 3.30 23.70
N ASN A 360 17.58 3.29 22.89
CA ASN A 360 18.14 2.13 22.16
C ASN A 360 17.23 1.53 21.07
N ALA A 361 16.13 2.15 20.78
CA ALA A 361 15.31 1.81 19.61
C ALA A 361 15.90 2.48 18.37
N ALA A 362 17.11 2.08 17.99
CA ALA A 362 17.77 2.59 16.79
C ALA A 362 16.90 2.30 15.57
N GLY A 363 16.52 3.33 14.85
CA GLY A 363 15.76 3.27 13.63
C GLY A 363 14.25 3.40 13.80
N GLY A 364 13.63 3.94 12.76
CA GLY A 364 12.20 4.10 12.61
C GLY A 364 11.63 3.03 11.68
N ILE A 365 10.75 3.48 10.80
CA ILE A 365 10.04 2.59 9.88
C ILE A 365 10.97 1.90 8.85
N PHE A 366 12.07 2.56 8.49
CA PHE A 366 13.07 2.02 7.54
C PHE A 366 14.50 2.29 8.00
N PHE A 367 15.33 1.25 7.98
CA PHE A 367 16.74 1.34 8.32
C PHE A 367 17.57 0.35 7.52
N ALA A 368 18.55 0.84 6.75
CA ALA A 368 19.51 0.01 6.04
C ALA A 368 20.94 0.53 6.27
N TYR A 369 21.76 -0.25 6.99
CA TYR A 369 23.14 0.08 7.29
C TYR A 369 24.08 -0.45 6.20
N GLY A 370 24.91 0.43 5.64
CA GLY A 370 25.89 0.09 4.60
C GLY A 370 25.95 1.14 3.50
N GLU A 371 26.76 0.87 2.46
CA GLU A 371 27.12 1.85 1.45
C GLU A 371 27.01 1.29 0.01
N THR A 372 26.84 -0.03 -0.13
CA THR A 372 26.85 -0.74 -1.44
C THR A 372 25.44 -1.03 -1.94
N GLY A 373 25.36 -1.37 -3.24
CA GLY A 373 24.11 -1.75 -3.89
C GLY A 373 23.10 -0.62 -4.04
N THR A 374 21.89 -0.97 -4.43
CA THR A 374 20.85 0.00 -4.75
C THR A 374 19.57 -0.28 -3.97
N ILE A 375 19.06 0.72 -3.26
CA ILE A 375 17.74 0.68 -2.61
C ILE A 375 16.89 1.84 -3.11
N ASN A 376 15.71 1.52 -3.65
CA ASN A 376 14.68 2.48 -3.98
C ASN A 376 13.57 2.38 -2.92
N LEU A 377 13.44 3.41 -2.09
CA LEU A 377 12.41 3.49 -1.06
C LEU A 377 11.32 4.46 -1.47
N THR A 378 10.09 3.99 -1.49
CA THR A 378 8.89 4.82 -1.65
C THR A 378 8.04 4.73 -0.40
N MET A 379 7.66 5.88 0.13
CA MET A 379 6.76 6.02 1.27
C MET A 379 5.63 6.97 0.90
N ASN A 380 4.40 6.49 0.95
CA ASN A 380 3.20 7.29 0.72
C ASN A 380 2.33 7.24 1.96
N ASN A 381 1.90 8.41 2.42
CA ASN A 381 0.96 8.51 3.53
C ASN A 381 1.36 7.71 4.77
N CYS A 382 2.64 7.76 5.12
CA CYS A 382 3.15 7.10 6.32
C CYS A 382 3.23 8.06 7.50
N LYS A 383 3.02 7.52 8.72
CA LYS A 383 3.15 8.28 9.97
C LYS A 383 4.26 7.68 10.80
N VAL A 384 5.28 8.45 11.12
CA VAL A 384 6.44 8.00 11.90
C VAL A 384 6.64 8.91 13.11
N SER A 385 6.74 8.34 14.29
CA SER A 385 6.92 9.12 15.51
C SER A 385 7.90 8.48 16.49
N GLY A 386 8.46 9.28 17.39
CA GLY A 386 9.21 8.83 18.56
C GLY A 386 10.47 8.02 18.26
N SER A 387 11.14 8.26 17.14
CA SER A 387 12.28 7.46 16.67
C SER A 387 13.59 8.27 16.70
N ASP A 388 14.72 7.57 16.87
CA ASP A 388 16.04 8.19 16.69
C ASP A 388 16.24 8.67 15.25
N GLN A 389 15.85 7.82 14.28
CA GLN A 389 15.85 8.12 12.86
C GLN A 389 14.63 7.50 12.23
N GLY A 390 13.69 8.29 11.73
CA GLY A 390 12.49 7.77 11.09
C GLY A 390 12.82 6.92 9.86
N VAL A 391 13.73 7.43 9.01
CA VAL A 391 14.30 6.75 7.83
C VAL A 391 15.81 6.92 7.84
N TYR A 392 16.55 5.83 7.58
CA TYR A 392 18.01 5.87 7.43
C TYR A 392 18.52 4.94 6.36
N PHE A 393 19.35 5.46 5.45
CA PHE A 393 20.21 4.66 4.56
C PHE A 393 21.29 5.50 3.86
N GLY A 394 22.26 4.82 3.19
CA GLY A 394 23.44 5.49 2.63
C GLY A 394 23.92 4.94 1.28
N CYS A 395 23.24 3.97 0.67
CA CYS A 395 23.62 3.35 -0.60
C CYS A 395 23.06 4.12 -1.82
N ASP A 396 23.37 3.62 -3.03
CA ASP A 396 22.78 4.11 -4.28
C ASP A 396 21.26 3.88 -4.32
N GLY A 397 20.57 4.53 -5.25
CA GLY A 397 19.13 4.41 -5.47
C GLY A 397 18.37 5.71 -5.28
N SER A 398 17.16 5.62 -4.75
CA SER A 398 16.27 6.77 -4.60
C SER A 398 15.44 6.72 -3.32
N LEU A 399 14.95 7.88 -2.92
CA LEU A 399 13.95 8.05 -1.86
C LEU A 399 12.81 8.90 -2.41
N THR A 400 11.59 8.40 -2.31
CA THR A 400 10.39 9.19 -2.53
C THR A 400 9.52 9.13 -1.30
N VAL A 401 9.29 10.27 -0.66
CA VAL A 401 8.38 10.38 0.50
C VAL A 401 7.32 11.40 0.18
N LYS A 402 6.06 10.96 0.21
CA LYS A 402 4.91 11.82 -0.10
C LYS A 402 3.85 11.74 0.99
N ASP A 403 3.15 12.84 1.20
CA ASP A 403 1.97 12.93 2.06
C ASP A 403 2.17 12.28 3.44
N SER A 404 3.40 12.30 3.97
CA SER A 404 3.81 11.57 5.16
C SER A 404 4.16 12.52 6.31
N SER A 405 4.10 12.01 7.54
CA SER A 405 4.42 12.80 8.73
C SER A 405 5.50 12.16 9.59
N PHE A 406 6.34 13.02 10.15
CA PHE A 406 7.41 12.68 11.11
C PHE A 406 7.23 13.53 12.34
N THR A 407 6.99 12.91 13.49
CA THR A 407 6.74 13.63 14.75
C THR A 407 7.68 13.17 15.84
N GLU A 408 8.30 14.11 16.53
CA GLU A 408 9.20 13.81 17.67
C GLU A 408 10.27 12.75 17.34
N CYS A 409 10.83 12.79 16.12
CA CYS A 409 12.00 12.00 15.73
C CYS A 409 13.27 12.83 15.94
N ALA A 410 14.37 12.25 16.42
CA ALA A 410 15.64 12.99 16.49
C ALA A 410 16.09 13.44 15.09
N THR A 411 15.89 12.57 14.09
CA THR A 411 15.95 12.93 12.67
C THR A 411 14.79 12.26 11.96
N GLY A 412 13.94 13.02 11.28
CA GLY A 412 12.82 12.43 10.51
C GLY A 412 13.36 11.56 9.37
N ILE A 413 14.16 12.14 8.48
CA ILE A 413 14.79 11.44 7.35
C ILE A 413 16.29 11.71 7.36
N LYS A 414 17.11 10.65 7.35
CA LYS A 414 18.57 10.75 7.26
C LYS A 414 19.14 9.94 6.12
N VAL A 415 19.74 10.61 5.16
CA VAL A 415 20.49 10.03 4.07
C VAL A 415 21.99 10.31 4.29
N SER A 416 22.76 9.24 4.52
CA SER A 416 24.23 9.33 4.66
C SER A 416 24.87 8.65 3.46
N TYR A 417 24.77 9.30 2.30
CA TYR A 417 25.16 8.73 1.01
C TYR A 417 26.68 8.57 0.90
N LYS A 418 27.11 7.40 0.43
CA LYS A 418 28.51 7.08 0.17
C LYS A 418 28.71 6.32 -1.15
N GLY A 419 27.69 6.27 -1.99
CA GLY A 419 27.77 5.67 -3.31
C GLY A 419 28.59 6.48 -4.32
N THR A 420 28.71 5.95 -5.52
CA THR A 420 29.46 6.56 -6.64
C THR A 420 28.57 6.99 -7.79
N GLY A 421 27.28 6.63 -7.75
CA GLY A 421 26.29 6.93 -8.77
C GLY A 421 25.59 8.27 -8.59
N THR A 422 24.43 8.40 -9.21
CA THR A 422 23.52 9.54 -9.00
C THR A 422 22.32 9.07 -8.19
N ARG A 423 22.05 9.78 -7.10
CA ARG A 423 20.89 9.57 -6.26
C ARG A 423 19.87 10.67 -6.52
N THR A 424 18.60 10.30 -6.70
CA THR A 424 17.49 11.25 -6.92
C THR A 424 16.43 11.03 -5.86
N ASP A 425 16.26 11.98 -4.97
CA ASP A 425 15.33 11.92 -3.86
C ASP A 425 14.24 12.98 -3.98
N ARG A 426 13.04 12.67 -3.48
CA ARG A 426 11.89 13.59 -3.43
C ARG A 426 11.21 13.53 -2.07
N ILE A 427 10.90 14.70 -1.50
CA ILE A 427 10.12 14.86 -0.28
C ILE A 427 9.00 15.84 -0.58
N GLU A 428 7.75 15.36 -0.65
CA GLU A 428 6.60 16.14 -1.10
C GLU A 428 5.45 16.08 -0.10
N ASN A 429 4.86 17.25 0.20
CA ASN A 429 3.69 17.40 1.07
C ASN A 429 3.85 16.73 2.45
N CYS A 430 5.06 16.68 2.96
CA CYS A 430 5.35 16.04 4.22
C CYS A 430 5.29 17.02 5.39
N VAL A 431 4.88 16.52 6.56
CA VAL A 431 4.79 17.31 7.79
C VAL A 431 5.83 16.80 8.79
N PHE A 432 6.71 17.69 9.25
CA PHE A 432 7.71 17.41 10.28
C PHE A 432 7.39 18.24 11.52
N THR A 433 7.05 17.56 12.63
CA THR A 433 6.64 18.23 13.86
C THR A 433 7.57 17.85 14.99
N LYS A 434 8.16 18.84 15.65
CA LYS A 434 9.09 18.64 16.79
C LYS A 434 10.20 17.64 16.50
N CYS A 435 10.65 17.57 15.25
CA CYS A 435 11.83 16.77 14.92
C CYS A 435 13.08 17.45 15.48
N GLY A 436 14.00 16.65 16.00
CA GLY A 436 15.22 17.14 16.60
C GLY A 436 15.52 16.49 17.95
N CYS A 437 16.68 16.83 18.53
CA CYS A 437 17.14 16.22 19.76
C CYS A 437 17.99 17.19 20.58
N THR A 438 17.68 17.35 21.87
CA THR A 438 18.54 18.06 22.82
C THR A 438 19.64 17.14 23.34
N ALA A 439 20.61 17.69 24.03
CA ALA A 439 21.67 16.92 24.69
C ALA A 439 21.09 15.98 25.78
N GLU A 440 20.04 16.41 26.45
CA GLU A 440 19.36 15.63 27.49
C GLU A 440 18.62 14.44 26.86
N MET A 441 17.83 14.67 25.80
CA MET A 441 17.13 13.61 25.06
C MET A 441 18.09 12.58 24.45
N ALA A 442 19.27 13.03 24.01
CA ALA A 442 20.30 12.16 23.46
C ALA A 442 20.93 11.19 24.48
N GLY A 443 20.70 11.38 25.78
CA GLY A 443 21.19 10.48 26.82
C GLY A 443 22.70 10.20 26.78
N GLY A 444 23.51 11.20 26.31
CA GLY A 444 24.94 11.03 26.07
C GLY A 444 25.33 10.49 24.69
N THR A 445 24.39 10.18 23.81
CA THR A 445 24.64 9.73 22.44
C THR A 445 24.85 10.91 21.50
N ALA A 446 26.12 11.35 21.35
CA ALA A 446 26.47 12.58 20.64
C ALA A 446 25.92 12.68 19.20
N TRP A 447 25.91 11.59 18.47
CA TRP A 447 25.45 11.59 17.07
C TRP A 447 23.95 11.92 16.92
N LEU A 448 23.12 11.61 17.92
CA LEU A 448 21.69 11.97 17.91
C LEU A 448 21.52 13.50 17.89
N LYS A 449 22.27 14.20 18.73
CA LYS A 449 22.26 15.65 18.77
C LYS A 449 22.84 16.25 17.48
N ASP A 450 23.92 15.69 16.95
CA ASP A 450 24.58 16.19 15.74
C ASP A 450 23.76 15.97 14.47
N ASP A 451 22.90 14.97 14.46
CA ASP A 451 22.03 14.64 13.34
C ASP A 451 20.60 15.22 13.49
N SER A 452 20.33 15.96 14.54
CA SER A 452 19.03 16.54 14.89
C SER A 452 18.46 17.44 13.78
N ALA A 453 17.39 17.00 13.10
CA ALA A 453 16.75 17.76 12.02
C ALA A 453 15.41 17.11 11.57
N ALA A 454 14.57 17.84 10.84
CA ALA A 454 13.47 17.27 10.08
C ALA A 454 14.00 16.29 9.02
N TYR A 455 14.95 16.74 8.21
CA TYR A 455 15.72 15.85 7.34
C TYR A 455 17.20 16.28 7.23
N LYS A 456 18.05 15.29 7.06
CA LYS A 456 19.50 15.46 6.96
C LYS A 456 20.09 14.68 5.81
N TYR A 457 20.84 15.37 4.97
CA TYR A 457 21.57 14.79 3.85
C TYR A 457 23.06 14.99 4.01
N LYS A 458 23.81 13.89 4.01
CA LYS A 458 25.27 13.87 3.96
C LYS A 458 25.71 13.21 2.67
N ASN A 459 26.64 13.82 1.96
CA ASN A 459 27.34 13.21 0.84
C ASN A 459 28.79 12.98 1.22
N GLY A 460 29.14 11.74 1.53
CA GLY A 460 30.51 11.31 1.83
C GLY A 460 31.11 10.44 0.72
N GLY A 461 30.37 10.20 -0.37
CA GLY A 461 30.80 9.45 -1.54
C GLY A 461 31.29 10.34 -2.68
N ALA A 462 31.67 9.70 -3.79
CA ALA A 462 32.07 10.40 -5.02
C ALA A 462 30.87 10.72 -5.93
N GLY A 463 29.71 10.17 -5.64
CA GLY A 463 28.49 10.37 -6.43
C GLY A 463 27.79 11.69 -6.11
N THR A 464 26.66 11.92 -6.75
CA THR A 464 25.86 13.13 -6.62
C THR A 464 24.48 12.84 -6.05
N ILE A 465 23.92 13.80 -5.32
CA ILE A 465 22.55 13.74 -4.81
C ILE A 465 21.77 14.93 -5.39
N SER A 466 20.60 14.63 -5.98
CA SER A 466 19.57 15.61 -6.31
C SER A 466 18.39 15.39 -5.38
N LEU A 467 18.04 16.39 -4.59
CA LEU A 467 16.88 16.37 -3.69
C LEU A 467 15.84 17.37 -4.19
N THR A 468 14.67 16.90 -4.53
CA THR A 468 13.51 17.76 -4.81
C THR A 468 12.64 17.86 -3.56
N THR A 469 12.27 19.09 -3.19
CA THR A 469 11.33 19.36 -2.09
C THR A 469 10.12 20.12 -2.61
N LYS A 470 8.92 19.80 -2.08
CA LYS A 470 7.68 20.46 -2.48
C LYS A 470 6.63 20.42 -1.38
N GLY A 471 6.07 21.57 -1.03
CA GLY A 471 4.92 21.67 -0.13
C GLY A 471 5.13 21.11 1.27
N ASN A 472 6.38 20.98 1.74
CA ASN A 472 6.68 20.44 3.07
C ASN A 472 6.46 21.48 4.16
N THR A 473 5.98 21.02 5.33
CA THR A 473 5.79 21.86 6.52
C THR A 473 6.68 21.38 7.67
N ILE A 474 7.44 22.26 8.26
CA ILE A 474 8.31 21.96 9.41
C ILE A 474 7.92 22.88 10.56
N THR A 475 7.62 22.31 11.73
CA THR A 475 7.15 23.06 12.90
C THR A 475 7.77 22.55 14.19
N GLY A 476 8.15 23.49 15.06
CA GLY A 476 8.58 23.19 16.42
C GLY A 476 9.85 22.36 16.54
N THR A 477 10.78 22.52 15.61
CA THR A 477 12.08 21.79 15.63
C THR A 477 12.79 21.94 16.96
N ILE A 478 13.33 20.84 17.47
CA ILE A 478 14.03 20.75 18.76
C ILE A 478 15.54 20.75 18.54
N GLY A 479 16.27 21.45 19.42
CA GLY A 479 17.73 21.51 19.38
C GLY A 479 18.29 22.73 18.62
N ASP A 480 19.61 22.75 18.43
CA ASP A 480 20.35 23.90 17.94
C ASP A 480 20.93 23.74 16.52
N LYS A 481 20.59 22.66 15.82
CA LYS A 481 21.16 22.32 14.52
C LYS A 481 20.33 22.79 13.31
N GLY A 482 19.17 23.38 13.57
CA GLY A 482 18.25 23.87 12.53
C GLY A 482 17.30 22.80 12.00
N ASP A 483 16.36 23.26 11.18
CA ASP A 483 15.27 22.44 10.66
C ASP A 483 15.75 21.41 9.63
N ILE A 484 16.72 21.81 8.82
CA ILE A 484 17.22 21.04 7.68
C ILE A 484 18.75 21.10 7.69
N GLN A 485 19.39 19.96 7.47
CA GLN A 485 20.84 19.86 7.34
C GLN A 485 21.22 19.26 5.98
N ILE A 486 21.78 20.09 5.10
CA ILE A 486 22.21 19.70 3.76
C ILE A 486 23.73 19.90 3.64
N ALA A 487 24.47 18.84 3.40
CA ALA A 487 25.92 18.90 3.19
C ALA A 487 26.28 19.38 1.78
N ALA A 488 27.53 19.79 1.60
CA ALA A 488 28.07 20.08 0.28
C ALA A 488 27.94 18.85 -0.66
N GLY A 489 27.71 19.09 -1.95
CA GLY A 489 27.53 18.03 -2.94
C GLY A 489 26.09 17.47 -3.04
N VAL A 490 25.13 18.08 -2.36
CA VAL A 490 23.71 17.83 -2.53
C VAL A 490 23.08 19.01 -3.27
N THR A 491 22.48 18.76 -4.43
CA THR A 491 21.70 19.77 -5.17
C THR A 491 20.26 19.71 -4.70
N VAL A 492 19.74 20.84 -4.21
CA VAL A 492 18.33 20.94 -3.79
C VAL A 492 17.55 21.74 -4.82
N VAL A 493 16.40 21.22 -5.22
CA VAL A 493 15.41 21.87 -6.08
C VAL A 493 14.14 22.02 -5.25
N ASP A 494 13.66 23.22 -5.06
CA ASP A 494 12.42 23.52 -4.36
C ASP A 494 11.35 23.90 -5.39
N GLU A 495 10.26 23.10 -5.50
CA GLU A 495 9.19 23.22 -6.50
C GLU A 495 7.89 23.81 -5.91
#